data_23e20134ecc34df2fe6aa91d8695e416
#
_entry.id   23e20134ecc34df2fe6aa91d8695e416
#
_cell.length_a   1.000
_cell.length_b   1.000
_cell.length_c   1.000
_cell.angle_alpha   90.00
_cell.angle_beta   90.00
_cell.angle_gamma   90.00
#
_symmetry.space_group_name_H-M   'P 1'
#
loop_
_entity.id
_entity.type
_entity.pdbx_description
1 polymer ?
#
loop_
_entity_poly.entity_id
_entity_poly.type
_entity_poly.pdbx_seq_one_letter_code
_entity_poly.pdbx_strand_id
1 'polypeptide(L)' 'MRKALALLATLGLAACSEPAERTYTVDDLVADEALLSSIITTCRNNPGKLANTTNCRNAEAADGKLRLRRMRQSLGG' A
#
# COMPACT_ATOMS: atom_id res chain seq x y z
N MET A 1 9.59 30.22 29.74
CA MET A 1 9.78 28.92 29.91
C MET A 1 8.70 28.03 29.51
N ARG A 2 7.60 28.16 30.08
CA ARG A 2 6.54 27.29 29.76
C ARG A 2 6.11 27.41 28.35
N LYS A 3 6.35 28.47 27.73
CA LYS A 3 5.93 28.62 26.37
C LYS A 3 6.52 27.59 25.46
N ALA A 4 7.65 27.14 25.77
CA ALA A 4 8.32 26.20 24.92
C ALA A 4 7.50 24.95 24.72
N LEU A 5 6.76 24.60 25.68
CA LEU A 5 5.99 23.40 25.60
C LEU A 5 4.94 23.43 24.50
N ALA A 6 4.34 24.53 24.37
CA ALA A 6 3.29 24.66 23.38
C ALA A 6 3.79 24.40 22.00
N LEU A 7 4.98 24.80 21.75
CA LEU A 7 5.53 24.61 20.43
C LEU A 7 5.63 23.20 19.99
N LEU A 8 6.00 22.37 20.90
CA LEU A 8 6.16 20.97 20.58
C LEU A 8 4.91 20.33 20.06
N ALA A 9 3.85 20.64 20.67
CA ALA A 9 2.60 20.05 20.28
C ALA A 9 2.28 20.35 18.83
N THR A 10 2.58 21.54 18.43
CA THR A 10 2.27 21.94 17.10
C THR A 10 2.98 21.12 16.05
N LEU A 11 4.20 20.82 16.30
CA LEU A 11 4.96 20.07 15.35
C LEU A 11 4.38 18.70 15.09
N GLY A 12 3.94 18.08 16.12
CA GLY A 12 3.39 16.76 15.97
C GLY A 12 2.23 16.72 15.03
N LEU A 13 1.41 17.73 15.09
CA LEU A 13 0.25 17.76 14.24
C LEU A 13 0.59 17.86 12.78
N ALA A 14 1.56 18.66 12.49
CA ALA A 14 1.94 18.84 11.11
C ALA A 14 2.33 17.53 10.48
N ALA A 15 3.00 16.73 11.21
CA ALA A 15 3.45 15.47 10.65
C ALA A 15 2.31 14.55 10.35
N CYS A 16 1.30 14.58 11.13
CA CYS A 16 0.20 13.67 10.94
C CYS A 16 -0.65 13.97 9.74
N SER A 17 -0.68 15.18 9.34
CA SER A 17 -1.60 15.52 8.28
C SER A 17 -1.09 15.15 6.91
N GLU A 18 0.01 14.49 6.78
CA GLU A 18 0.54 14.19 5.52
C GLU A 18 -0.25 13.21 4.74
N PRO A 19 -0.85 13.51 3.75
CA PRO A 19 -1.71 12.64 2.97
C PRO A 19 -1.02 11.85 1.90
N ALA A 20 0.19 12.07 1.68
CA ALA A 20 0.82 11.48 0.57
C ALA A 20 0.72 10.00 0.58
N GLU A 21 0.20 9.43 -0.45
CA GLU A 21 0.12 8.04 -0.56
C GLU A 21 1.43 7.52 -1.01
N ARG A 22 1.96 6.56 -0.30
CA ARG A 22 3.19 5.97 -0.67
C ARG A 22 2.97 5.11 -1.90
N THR A 23 3.91 5.12 -2.81
CA THR A 23 3.84 4.25 -3.98
C THR A 23 4.60 2.97 -3.70
N TYR A 24 3.95 1.84 -3.84
CA TYR A 24 4.57 0.55 -3.61
C TYR A 24 4.93 -0.08 -4.94
N THR A 25 6.07 -0.73 -5.00
CA THR A 25 6.46 -1.44 -6.22
C THR A 25 5.82 -2.82 -6.20
N VAL A 26 5.83 -3.49 -7.32
CA VAL A 26 5.32 -4.86 -7.39
C VAL A 26 6.09 -5.73 -6.41
N ASP A 27 7.41 -5.57 -6.35
CA ASP A 27 8.21 -6.39 -5.43
C ASP A 27 7.87 -6.12 -3.97
N ASP A 28 7.62 -4.87 -3.61
CA ASP A 28 7.19 -4.55 -2.26
C ASP A 28 5.94 -5.31 -1.89
N LEU A 29 5.01 -5.37 -2.82
CA LEU A 29 3.72 -6.00 -2.56
C LEU A 29 3.79 -7.51 -2.56
N VAL A 30 4.65 -8.06 -3.37
CA VAL A 30 4.86 -9.51 -3.35
C VAL A 30 5.47 -9.93 -2.01
N ALA A 31 6.32 -9.09 -1.45
CA ALA A 31 6.97 -9.41 -0.19
C ALA A 31 6.06 -9.21 1.02
N ASP A 32 4.98 -8.49 0.87
CA ASP A 32 4.09 -8.20 2.00
C ASP A 32 2.66 -8.51 1.58
N GLU A 33 2.26 -9.75 1.72
CA GLU A 33 0.94 -10.18 1.25
C GLU A 33 -0.21 -9.56 2.03
N ALA A 34 -0.01 -9.23 3.27
CA ALA A 34 -1.07 -8.59 4.03
C ALA A 34 -1.35 -7.19 3.48
N LEU A 35 -0.29 -6.47 3.17
CA LEU A 35 -0.43 -5.15 2.59
C LEU A 35 -1.06 -5.26 1.20
N LEU A 36 -0.62 -6.23 0.41
CA LEU A 36 -1.16 -6.44 -0.91
C LEU A 36 -2.67 -6.69 -0.84
N SER A 37 -3.08 -7.54 0.06
CA SER A 37 -4.49 -7.87 0.21
C SER A 37 -5.30 -6.64 0.55
N SER A 38 -4.78 -5.81 1.43
CA SER A 38 -5.45 -4.59 1.82
C SER A 38 -5.62 -3.64 0.63
N ILE A 39 -4.57 -3.49 -0.16
CA ILE A 39 -4.62 -2.60 -1.31
C ILE A 39 -5.57 -3.14 -2.37
N ILE A 40 -5.52 -4.43 -2.64
CA ILE A 40 -6.40 -5.04 -3.62
C ILE A 40 -7.86 -4.82 -3.24
N THR A 41 -8.18 -5.03 -1.97
CA THR A 41 -9.54 -4.86 -1.50
C THR A 41 -10.01 -3.42 -1.70
N THR A 42 -9.18 -2.47 -1.35
CA THR A 42 -9.53 -1.07 -1.51
C THR A 42 -9.73 -0.73 -2.98
N CYS A 43 -8.85 -1.24 -3.83
CA CYS A 43 -8.93 -0.94 -5.26
C CYS A 43 -10.19 -1.53 -5.87
N ARG A 44 -10.54 -2.74 -5.50
CA ARG A 44 -11.71 -3.39 -6.07
C ARG A 44 -13.02 -2.81 -5.56
N ASN A 45 -12.97 -2.22 -4.38
CA ASN A 45 -14.16 -1.56 -3.85
C ASN A 45 -14.37 -0.19 -4.47
N ASN A 46 -13.39 0.34 -5.18
CA ASN A 46 -13.49 1.66 -5.80
C ASN A 46 -13.02 1.62 -7.23
N PRO A 47 -13.63 0.79 -8.06
CA PRO A 47 -13.11 0.54 -9.40
C PRO A 47 -13.04 1.76 -10.29
N GLY A 48 -13.96 2.65 -10.17
CA GLY A 48 -13.95 3.79 -11.06
C GLY A 48 -12.94 4.85 -10.70
N LYS A 49 -12.62 4.96 -9.42
CA LYS A 49 -11.77 6.01 -8.97
C LYS A 49 -10.33 5.61 -8.81
N LEU A 50 -10.10 4.43 -8.32
CA LEU A 50 -8.75 3.99 -8.01
C LEU A 50 -8.13 3.04 -9.01
N ALA A 51 -8.92 2.50 -9.91
CA ALA A 51 -8.41 1.46 -10.81
C ALA A 51 -7.17 1.84 -11.58
N ASN A 52 -7.03 3.12 -11.89
CA ASN A 52 -5.89 3.55 -12.67
C ASN A 52 -4.72 4.09 -11.85
N THR A 53 -4.78 4.00 -10.55
CA THR A 53 -3.67 4.47 -9.75
C THR A 53 -2.51 3.51 -9.86
N THR A 54 -1.32 4.03 -9.65
CA THR A 54 -0.13 3.20 -9.71
C THR A 54 -0.18 2.08 -8.69
N ASN A 55 -0.60 2.39 -7.48
CA ASN A 55 -0.68 1.34 -6.45
C ASN A 55 -1.65 0.25 -6.83
N CYS A 56 -2.77 0.59 -7.42
CA CYS A 56 -3.73 -0.44 -7.82
C CYS A 56 -3.19 -1.29 -8.97
N ARG A 57 -2.56 -0.67 -9.94
CA ARG A 57 -1.96 -1.44 -11.03
C ARG A 57 -0.84 -2.35 -10.53
N ASN A 58 -0.01 -1.83 -9.64
CA ASN A 58 1.08 -2.63 -9.10
C ASN A 58 0.54 -3.76 -8.23
N ALA A 59 -0.54 -3.51 -7.52
CA ALA A 59 -1.14 -4.54 -6.70
C ALA A 59 -1.71 -5.67 -7.54
N GLU A 60 -2.36 -5.34 -8.64
CA GLU A 60 -2.88 -6.40 -9.51
C GLU A 60 -1.74 -7.20 -10.12
N ALA A 61 -0.66 -6.53 -10.49
CA ALA A 61 0.50 -7.23 -11.03
C ALA A 61 1.14 -8.14 -9.98
N ALA A 62 1.22 -7.66 -8.75
CA ALA A 62 1.79 -8.47 -7.67
C ALA A 62 0.92 -9.68 -7.39
N ASP A 63 -0.38 -9.49 -7.41
CA ASP A 63 -1.32 -10.57 -7.18
C ASP A 63 -1.14 -11.65 -8.26
N GLY A 64 -0.99 -11.22 -9.50
CA GLY A 64 -0.76 -12.16 -10.59
C GLY A 64 0.54 -12.93 -10.43
N LYS A 65 1.58 -12.25 -9.98
CA LYS A 65 2.85 -12.91 -9.75
C LYS A 65 2.74 -13.99 -8.68
N LEU A 66 2.04 -13.67 -7.60
CA LEU A 66 1.88 -14.64 -6.54
C LEU A 66 1.04 -15.83 -6.95
N ARG A 67 0.01 -15.58 -7.73
CA ARG A 67 -0.81 -16.69 -8.23
C ARG A 67 0.00 -17.60 -9.13
N LEU A 68 0.81 -17.01 -9.98
CA LEU A 68 1.62 -17.80 -10.86
C LEU A 68 2.63 -18.64 -10.08
N ARG A 69 3.21 -18.05 -9.05
CA ARG A 69 4.15 -18.76 -8.21
C ARG A 69 3.49 -19.96 -7.52
N ARG A 70 2.29 -19.75 -7.01
CA ARG A 70 1.56 -20.83 -6.35
C ARG A 70 1.19 -21.92 -7.32
N MET A 71 0.85 -21.53 -8.52
CA MET A 71 0.51 -22.48 -9.54
C MET A 71 1.70 -23.38 -9.88
N ARG A 72 2.87 -22.76 -10.02
CA ARG A 72 4.07 -23.53 -10.32
C ARG A 72 4.37 -24.50 -9.18
N GLN A 73 4.20 -24.05 -7.97
CA GLN A 73 4.48 -24.89 -6.82
C GLN A 73 3.53 -26.08 -6.77
N SER A 74 2.27 -25.87 -7.11
CA SER A 74 1.32 -26.95 -7.07
C SER A 74 1.52 -27.95 -8.19
N LEU A 75 2.22 -27.57 -9.23
CA LEU A 75 2.51 -28.49 -10.30
C LEU A 75 3.80 -29.28 -10.04
N GLY A 76 4.33 -29.13 -8.89
CA GLY A 76 5.48 -29.93 -8.55
C GLY A 76 6.80 -29.36 -8.94
N GLY A 77 6.77 -28.11 -9.36
CA GLY A 77 8.00 -27.48 -9.82
C GLY A 77 8.81 -26.91 -8.70
#